data_b8d2fb53768454b970615d091a945941
#
_entry.id   b8d2fb53768454b970615d091a945941
#
_cell.length_a   1.000
_cell.length_b   1.000
_cell.length_c   1.000
_cell.angle_alpha   90.00
_cell.angle_beta   90.00
_cell.angle_gamma   90.00
#
_symmetry.space_group_name_H-M   'P 1'
#
loop_
_entity.id
_entity.type
_entity.pdbx_description
1 polymer ?
#
loop_
_entity_poly.entity_id
_entity_poly.type
_entity_poly.pdbx_seq_one_letter_code
_entity_poly.pdbx_strand_id
1 'polypeptide(L)'
;MLGVRMGGETPVSEEEIRVLLHQGAQLGTIDKKEPEMIENVFSLNDLTASDTMTPRPQLVWIDLEDTEENIWEDINHFTHFRLPVGNGSLDDFKGLADMSEVLRDQHRNPGKSIKASIMDSVYRPLLIPETLILTKVLALFKDRVVHEAVVIDEYGTLTGLVTLHDVLEEIVGDMPGDKEDMLEAQNKFIRRTENSWLVEGLCTIDEFREYFHIEEELPGEAEDDYKTLGGFITYLFGYIPKETEKISFGRFTFEVMDCDNRRVDKVLVTEGEE
;
A
#
# COMPACT_ATOMS: atom_id res chain seq x y z
N MET A 1 -21.81 63.34 -2.94
CA MET A 1 -21.07 62.21 -2.37
C MET A 1 -21.89 60.95 -2.52
N LEU A 2 -21.57 60.15 -3.51
CA LEU A 2 -22.20 58.86 -3.75
C LEU A 2 -21.35 57.79 -3.04
N GLY A 3 -21.92 57.28 -1.93
CA GLY A 3 -21.28 56.15 -1.22
C GLY A 3 -21.42 54.88 -2.04
N VAL A 4 -20.30 54.40 -2.55
CA VAL A 4 -20.18 53.05 -3.08
C VAL A 4 -20.29 52.09 -1.89
N ARG A 5 -21.43 51.42 -1.72
CA ARG A 5 -21.55 50.23 -0.88
C ARG A 5 -20.69 49.17 -1.54
N MET A 6 -19.53 48.84 -0.91
CA MET A 6 -18.86 47.58 -1.19
C MET A 6 -19.86 46.47 -0.85
N GLY A 7 -20.31 45.75 -1.87
CA GLY A 7 -21.10 44.54 -1.73
C GLY A 7 -20.26 43.58 -0.92
N GLY A 8 -20.80 43.08 0.20
CA GLY A 8 -20.19 41.99 0.92
C GLY A 8 -20.09 40.81 -0.03
N GLU A 9 -18.85 40.40 -0.35
CA GLU A 9 -18.61 39.15 -1.02
C GLU A 9 -19.16 38.05 -0.09
N THR A 10 -20.18 37.36 -0.56
CA THR A 10 -20.63 36.13 0.12
C THR A 10 -19.42 35.19 0.13
N PRO A 11 -19.04 34.64 1.29
CA PRO A 11 -17.94 33.67 1.33
C PRO A 11 -18.28 32.52 0.40
N VAL A 12 -17.35 32.18 -0.50
CA VAL A 12 -17.49 31.06 -1.43
C VAL A 12 -17.69 29.79 -0.60
N SER A 13 -18.75 29.05 -0.88
CA SER A 13 -19.01 27.78 -0.20
C SER A 13 -18.16 26.65 -0.79
N GLU A 14 -18.01 25.57 -0.04
CA GLU A 14 -17.31 24.37 -0.52
C GLU A 14 -18.01 23.79 -1.76
N GLU A 15 -19.35 23.78 -1.79
CA GLU A 15 -20.12 23.36 -2.96
C GLU A 15 -19.83 24.21 -4.20
N GLU A 16 -19.67 25.51 -4.04
CA GLU A 16 -19.31 26.39 -5.16
C GLU A 16 -17.91 26.09 -5.69
N ILE A 17 -16.96 25.76 -4.81
CA ILE A 17 -15.61 25.36 -5.20
C ILE A 17 -15.68 24.03 -5.98
N ARG A 18 -16.43 23.03 -5.50
CA ARG A 18 -16.63 21.74 -6.18
C ARG A 18 -17.21 21.93 -7.60
N VAL A 19 -18.21 22.77 -7.75
CA VAL A 19 -18.80 23.08 -9.07
C VAL A 19 -17.79 23.70 -10.01
N LEU A 20 -16.96 24.64 -9.53
CA LEU A 20 -15.93 25.29 -10.35
C LEU A 20 -14.83 24.31 -10.77
N LEU A 21 -14.43 23.38 -9.89
CA LEU A 21 -13.46 22.33 -10.19
C LEU A 21 -13.96 21.41 -11.30
N HIS A 22 -15.19 20.92 -11.18
CA HIS A 22 -15.80 20.08 -12.22
C HIS A 22 -15.94 20.81 -13.57
N GLN A 23 -16.29 22.10 -13.57
CA GLN A 23 -16.34 22.90 -14.79
C GLN A 23 -14.94 23.06 -15.40
N GLY A 24 -13.90 23.29 -14.58
CA GLY A 24 -12.51 23.37 -15.03
C GLY A 24 -12.02 22.07 -15.68
N ALA A 25 -12.36 20.93 -15.09
CA ALA A 25 -12.04 19.61 -15.64
C ALA A 25 -12.75 19.34 -16.97
N GLN A 26 -14.04 19.71 -17.10
CA GLN A 26 -14.79 19.58 -18.34
C GLN A 26 -14.23 20.45 -19.47
N LEU A 27 -13.70 21.63 -19.14
CA LEU A 27 -13.08 22.56 -20.10
C LEU A 27 -11.61 22.20 -20.42
N GLY A 28 -11.05 21.19 -19.76
CA GLY A 28 -9.66 20.76 -19.95
C GLY A 28 -8.61 21.74 -19.40
N THR A 29 -9.01 22.66 -18.51
CA THR A 29 -8.10 23.58 -17.80
C THR A 29 -7.53 22.97 -16.53
N ILE A 30 -8.12 21.88 -16.03
CA ILE A 30 -7.74 21.12 -14.86
C ILE A 30 -7.65 19.65 -15.30
N ASP A 31 -6.63 18.91 -14.83
CA ASP A 31 -6.52 17.46 -15.08
C ASP A 31 -7.71 16.73 -14.46
N LYS A 32 -8.11 15.58 -15.04
CA LYS A 32 -9.26 14.82 -14.57
C LYS A 32 -9.11 14.26 -13.15
N LYS A 33 -7.87 14.06 -12.69
CA LYS A 33 -7.56 13.57 -11.34
C LYS A 33 -7.48 14.67 -10.28
N GLU A 34 -7.23 15.93 -10.67
CA GLU A 34 -7.09 17.03 -9.70
C GLU A 34 -8.37 17.33 -8.91
N PRO A 35 -9.59 17.31 -9.49
CA PRO A 35 -10.82 17.49 -8.73
C PRO A 35 -11.03 16.43 -7.64
N GLU A 36 -10.70 15.16 -7.93
CA GLU A 36 -10.81 14.05 -6.99
C GLU A 36 -9.90 14.25 -5.77
N MET A 37 -8.63 14.61 -5.99
CA MET A 37 -7.70 14.91 -4.90
C MET A 37 -8.20 16.08 -4.02
N ILE A 38 -8.80 17.11 -4.62
CA ILE A 38 -9.30 18.25 -3.85
C ILE A 38 -10.56 17.85 -3.05
N GLU A 39 -11.42 17.02 -3.62
CA GLU A 39 -12.55 16.43 -2.88
C GLU A 39 -12.09 15.60 -1.70
N ASN A 40 -11.05 14.78 -1.88
CA ASN A 40 -10.44 14.00 -0.82
C ASN A 40 -9.85 14.88 0.29
N VAL A 41 -9.22 16.02 -0.07
CA VAL A 41 -8.73 16.99 0.94
C VAL A 41 -9.90 17.56 1.77
N PHE A 42 -11.05 17.84 1.18
CA PHE A 42 -12.22 18.29 1.94
C PHE A 42 -12.74 17.20 2.86
N SER A 43 -12.76 15.95 2.39
CA SER A 43 -13.21 14.79 3.18
C SER A 43 -12.34 14.50 4.41
N LEU A 44 -11.06 14.93 4.44
CA LEU A 44 -10.20 14.77 5.62
C LEU A 44 -10.76 15.42 6.89
N ASN A 45 -11.66 16.37 6.77
CA ASN A 45 -12.32 17.01 7.92
C ASN A 45 -13.43 16.13 8.52
N ASP A 46 -13.92 15.17 7.77
CA ASP A 46 -15.00 14.28 8.17
C ASP A 46 -14.47 12.91 8.63
N LEU A 47 -13.24 12.57 8.22
CA LEU A 47 -12.55 11.33 8.59
C LEU A 47 -11.81 11.48 9.93
N THR A 48 -11.79 10.40 10.69
CA THR A 48 -11.10 10.28 11.98
C THR A 48 -9.94 9.30 11.91
N ALA A 49 -9.10 9.26 12.93
CA ALA A 49 -8.00 8.29 13.01
C ALA A 49 -8.50 6.84 12.93
N SER A 50 -9.70 6.53 13.48
CA SER A 50 -10.29 5.19 13.41
C SER A 50 -10.73 4.77 12.02
N ASP A 51 -11.02 5.73 11.12
CA ASP A 51 -11.46 5.43 9.77
C ASP A 51 -10.30 5.01 8.84
N THR A 52 -9.08 5.46 9.17
CA THR A 52 -7.89 5.30 8.31
C THR A 52 -6.79 4.43 8.95
N MET A 53 -6.82 4.23 10.29
CA MET A 53 -5.80 3.43 10.98
C MET A 53 -5.77 1.97 10.54
N THR A 54 -4.61 1.33 10.60
CA THR A 54 -4.52 -0.13 10.67
C THR A 54 -5.04 -0.57 12.03
N PRO A 55 -6.18 -1.32 12.09
CA PRO A 55 -6.77 -1.72 13.36
C PRO A 55 -5.94 -2.79 14.07
N ARG A 56 -5.97 -2.79 15.40
CA ARG A 56 -5.18 -3.70 16.27
C ARG A 56 -5.14 -5.17 15.81
N PRO A 57 -6.24 -5.81 15.36
CA PRO A 57 -6.20 -7.21 14.91
C PRO A 57 -5.36 -7.45 13.65
N GLN A 58 -5.08 -6.41 12.88
CA GLN A 58 -4.29 -6.46 11.65
C GLN A 58 -2.85 -5.98 11.85
N LEU A 59 -2.54 -5.43 13.04
CA LEU A 59 -1.19 -4.97 13.34
C LEU A 59 -0.20 -6.12 13.38
N VAL A 60 0.86 -5.98 12.63
CA VAL A 60 2.07 -6.77 12.79
C VAL A 60 2.85 -6.16 13.97
N TRP A 61 3.22 -6.97 14.95
CA TRP A 61 3.88 -6.52 16.17
C TRP A 61 4.84 -7.57 16.72
N ILE A 62 5.74 -7.17 17.59
CA ILE A 62 6.74 -8.05 18.21
C ILE A 62 6.29 -8.44 19.60
N ASP A 63 6.18 -9.75 19.86
CA ASP A 63 5.97 -10.31 21.18
C ASP A 63 7.30 -10.63 21.85
N LEU A 64 7.56 -9.98 22.99
CA LEU A 64 8.75 -10.24 23.77
C LEU A 64 8.70 -11.59 24.54
N GLU A 65 7.55 -12.26 24.62
CA GLU A 65 7.42 -13.59 25.17
C GLU A 65 7.81 -14.70 24.18
N ASP A 66 7.75 -14.41 22.87
CA ASP A 66 8.18 -15.34 21.84
C ASP A 66 9.65 -15.74 21.95
N THR A 67 10.01 -16.87 21.34
CA THR A 67 11.41 -17.31 21.26
C THR A 67 12.22 -16.36 20.36
N GLU A 68 13.54 -16.31 20.57
CA GLU A 68 14.40 -15.47 19.71
C GLU A 68 14.40 -15.94 18.27
N GLU A 69 14.24 -17.24 18.04
CA GLU A 69 14.13 -17.83 16.71
C GLU A 69 12.88 -17.35 15.98
N ASN A 70 11.73 -17.35 16.65
CA ASN A 70 10.47 -16.86 16.07
C ASN A 70 10.56 -15.37 15.75
N ILE A 71 11.08 -14.56 16.69
CA ILE A 71 11.28 -13.13 16.46
C ILE A 71 12.17 -12.86 15.24
N TRP A 72 13.22 -13.68 15.03
CA TRP A 72 14.07 -13.57 13.85
C TRP A 72 13.33 -13.95 12.55
N GLU A 73 12.51 -15.01 12.59
CA GLU A 73 11.67 -15.39 11.46
C GLU A 73 10.71 -14.28 11.10
N ASP A 74 10.05 -13.70 12.09
CA ASP A 74 9.14 -12.58 11.91
C ASP A 74 9.84 -11.36 11.30
N ILE A 75 10.99 -10.94 11.85
CA ILE A 75 11.76 -9.79 11.33
C ILE A 75 12.12 -9.95 9.85
N ASN A 76 12.42 -11.18 9.41
CA ASN A 76 12.75 -11.45 8.01
C ASN A 76 11.54 -11.34 7.07
N HIS A 77 10.33 -11.48 7.60
CA HIS A 77 9.09 -11.36 6.84
C HIS A 77 8.45 -9.98 6.96
N PHE A 78 8.89 -9.14 7.93
CA PHE A 78 8.31 -7.82 8.12
C PHE A 78 8.72 -6.86 7.01
N THR A 79 7.73 -6.17 6.48
CA THR A 79 7.91 -5.10 5.49
C THR A 79 8.01 -3.73 6.11
N HIS A 80 7.54 -3.59 7.35
CA HIS A 80 7.54 -2.33 8.09
C HIS A 80 8.82 -2.14 8.89
N PHE A 81 9.36 -0.92 8.86
CA PHE A 81 10.57 -0.58 9.62
C PHE A 81 10.30 -0.26 11.09
N ARG A 82 9.07 0.06 11.46
CA ARG A 82 8.67 0.42 12.81
C ARG A 82 7.49 -0.43 13.24
N LEU A 83 7.70 -1.17 14.32
CA LEU A 83 6.73 -2.16 14.79
C LEU A 83 6.34 -1.90 16.24
N PRO A 84 5.06 -2.10 16.58
CA PRO A 84 4.62 -2.18 17.97
C PRO A 84 5.35 -3.31 18.70
N VAL A 85 5.72 -3.07 19.94
CA VAL A 85 6.35 -4.05 20.83
C VAL A 85 5.44 -4.25 22.04
N GLY A 86 5.09 -5.49 22.32
CA GLY A 86 4.31 -5.90 23.49
C GLY A 86 4.96 -7.05 24.23
N ASN A 87 4.37 -7.45 25.34
CA ASN A 87 4.82 -8.60 26.12
C ASN A 87 3.65 -9.52 26.40
N GLY A 88 3.55 -10.62 25.64
CA GLY A 88 2.44 -11.56 25.64
C GLY A 88 1.15 -11.03 25.00
N SER A 89 0.99 -9.70 24.97
CA SER A 89 -0.12 -9.05 24.31
C SER A 89 0.16 -7.55 24.09
N LEU A 90 -0.56 -6.92 23.16
CA LEU A 90 -0.53 -5.46 22.98
C LEU A 90 -1.25 -4.68 24.11
N ASP A 91 -1.86 -5.35 25.09
CA ASP A 91 -2.33 -4.71 26.32
C ASP A 91 -1.15 -4.31 27.21
N ASP A 92 -0.05 -5.06 27.15
CA ASP A 92 1.23 -4.68 27.74
C ASP A 92 2.16 -4.04 26.70
N PHE A 93 1.66 -3.01 26.02
CA PHE A 93 2.40 -2.26 25.01
C PHE A 93 3.61 -1.54 25.59
N LYS A 94 4.79 -1.75 25.02
CA LYS A 94 6.06 -1.16 25.47
C LYS A 94 6.43 0.11 24.70
N GLY A 95 6.04 0.21 23.43
CA GLY A 95 6.36 1.29 22.51
C GLY A 95 6.49 0.81 21.07
N LEU A 96 7.03 1.66 20.20
CA LEU A 96 7.44 1.29 18.85
C LEU A 96 8.94 1.03 18.83
N ALA A 97 9.39 0.05 18.06
CA ALA A 97 10.80 -0.22 17.81
C ALA A 97 11.15 0.02 16.35
N ASP A 98 12.29 0.68 16.09
CA ASP A 98 12.86 0.84 14.75
C ASP A 98 13.73 -0.36 14.40
N MET A 99 13.24 -1.20 13.48
CA MET A 99 13.93 -2.41 13.06
C MET A 99 15.28 -2.15 12.39
N SER A 100 15.45 -0.99 11.76
CA SER A 100 16.75 -0.61 11.19
C SER A 100 17.80 -0.38 12.30
N GLU A 101 17.38 0.12 13.46
CA GLU A 101 18.26 0.29 14.62
C GLU A 101 18.55 -1.05 15.29
N VAL A 102 17.54 -1.91 15.41
CA VAL A 102 17.70 -3.28 15.94
C VAL A 102 18.72 -4.06 15.12
N LEU A 103 18.58 -4.09 13.80
CA LEU A 103 19.49 -4.79 12.90
C LEU A 103 20.91 -4.21 12.93
N ARG A 104 21.04 -2.89 13.03
CA ARG A 104 22.33 -2.21 13.21
C ARG A 104 23.00 -2.58 14.52
N ASP A 105 22.23 -2.67 15.61
CA ASP A 105 22.77 -3.06 16.91
C ASP A 105 23.23 -4.51 16.90
N GLN A 106 22.45 -5.41 16.33
CA GLN A 106 22.83 -6.83 16.17
C GLN A 106 24.11 -7.00 15.33
N HIS A 107 24.26 -6.20 14.27
CA HIS A 107 25.49 -6.22 13.46
C HIS A 107 26.71 -5.72 14.26
N ARG A 108 26.55 -4.72 15.14
CA ARG A 108 27.63 -4.15 15.95
C ARG A 108 27.99 -5.03 17.15
N ASN A 109 27.01 -5.73 17.69
CA ASN A 109 27.11 -6.55 18.91
C ASN A 109 26.68 -8.00 18.64
N PRO A 110 27.44 -8.78 17.84
CA PRO A 110 27.12 -10.18 17.58
C PRO A 110 27.10 -10.97 18.87
N GLY A 111 25.96 -11.58 19.22
CA GLY A 111 25.75 -12.34 20.46
C GLY A 111 24.97 -11.62 21.54
N LYS A 112 24.57 -10.36 21.32
CA LYS A 112 23.54 -9.72 22.13
C LYS A 112 22.17 -10.34 21.80
N SER A 113 21.35 -10.57 22.83
CA SER A 113 19.98 -11.04 22.65
C SER A 113 19.21 -10.08 21.73
N ILE A 114 18.44 -10.62 20.77
CA ILE A 114 17.60 -9.82 19.89
C ILE A 114 16.56 -9.02 20.69
N LYS A 115 15.99 -9.61 21.74
CA LYS A 115 15.06 -8.95 22.64
C LYS A 115 15.68 -7.73 23.32
N ALA A 116 16.95 -7.84 23.72
CA ALA A 116 17.67 -6.70 24.32
C ALA A 116 17.89 -5.59 23.28
N SER A 117 18.20 -5.90 22.04
CA SER A 117 18.36 -4.91 20.98
C SER A 117 17.03 -4.24 20.63
N ILE A 118 15.93 -5.01 20.60
CA ILE A 118 14.58 -4.48 20.40
C ILE A 118 14.27 -3.48 21.55
N MET A 119 14.43 -3.90 22.79
CA MET A 119 14.12 -3.02 23.95
C MET A 119 14.96 -1.75 23.98
N ASP A 120 16.21 -1.80 23.55
CA ASP A 120 17.08 -0.61 23.47
C ASP A 120 16.64 0.34 22.33
N SER A 121 15.94 -0.15 21.30
CA SER A 121 15.39 0.67 20.21
C SER A 121 13.96 1.14 20.44
N VAL A 122 13.29 0.64 21.50
CA VAL A 122 11.91 1.04 21.82
C VAL A 122 11.83 2.51 22.21
N TYR A 123 10.96 3.23 21.56
CA TYR A 123 10.64 4.64 21.89
C TYR A 123 9.14 4.83 22.13
N ARG A 124 8.82 5.93 22.81
CA ARG A 124 7.42 6.29 23.06
C ARG A 124 6.84 6.99 21.84
N PRO A 125 5.83 6.40 21.18
CA PRO A 125 5.18 7.03 20.02
C PRO A 125 4.28 8.20 20.45
N LEU A 126 3.85 8.96 19.45
CA LEU A 126 2.72 9.87 19.59
C LEU A 126 1.46 9.04 19.84
N LEU A 127 0.70 9.38 20.89
CA LEU A 127 -0.60 8.76 21.19
C LEU A 127 -1.70 9.73 20.77
N ILE A 128 -2.70 9.24 20.05
CA ILE A 128 -3.86 10.03 19.62
C ILE A 128 -5.16 9.27 19.89
N PRO A 129 -6.26 9.97 20.23
CA PRO A 129 -7.56 9.33 20.35
C PRO A 129 -8.12 8.92 18.98
N GLU A 130 -8.86 7.82 18.92
CA GLU A 130 -9.48 7.29 17.69
C GLU A 130 -10.45 8.28 17.02
N THR A 131 -11.06 9.17 17.79
CA THR A 131 -11.99 10.23 17.32
C THR A 131 -11.29 11.47 16.77
N LEU A 132 -9.96 11.52 16.74
CA LEU A 132 -9.23 12.68 16.25
C LEU A 132 -9.36 12.77 14.72
N ILE A 133 -9.82 13.90 14.20
CA ILE A 133 -9.98 14.14 12.76
C ILE A 133 -8.63 14.18 12.04
N LEU A 134 -8.56 13.66 10.81
CA LEU A 134 -7.32 13.48 10.07
C LEU A 134 -6.56 14.77 9.78
N THR A 135 -7.24 15.89 9.57
CA THR A 135 -6.56 17.19 9.43
C THR A 135 -5.75 17.57 10.67
N LYS A 136 -6.21 17.19 11.88
CA LYS A 136 -5.45 17.40 13.13
C LYS A 136 -4.33 16.38 13.29
N VAL A 137 -4.54 15.13 12.85
CA VAL A 137 -3.48 14.10 12.84
C VAL A 137 -2.33 14.59 11.97
N LEU A 138 -2.61 15.05 10.75
CA LEU A 138 -1.61 15.61 9.84
C LEU A 138 -0.87 16.82 10.43
N ALA A 139 -1.58 17.72 11.10
CA ALA A 139 -0.97 18.85 11.79
C ALA A 139 -0.03 18.40 12.91
N LEU A 140 -0.41 17.37 13.70
CA LEU A 140 0.42 16.80 14.75
C LEU A 140 1.68 16.14 14.20
N PHE A 141 1.57 15.39 13.10
CA PHE A 141 2.72 14.79 12.42
C PHE A 141 3.74 15.85 11.99
N LYS A 142 3.25 16.94 11.39
CA LYS A 142 4.07 18.07 10.98
C LYS A 142 4.73 18.77 12.17
N ASP A 143 3.97 19.07 13.23
CA ASP A 143 4.46 19.83 14.37
C ASP A 143 5.45 19.03 15.25
N ARG A 144 5.24 17.72 15.36
CA ARG A 144 6.08 16.81 16.17
C ARG A 144 7.22 16.19 15.37
N VAL A 145 7.21 16.35 14.02
CA VAL A 145 8.19 15.73 13.10
C VAL A 145 8.20 14.21 13.27
N VAL A 146 7.00 13.62 13.34
CA VAL A 146 6.79 12.16 13.41
C VAL A 146 5.93 11.71 12.24
N HIS A 147 6.04 10.45 11.88
CA HIS A 147 5.34 9.88 10.71
C HIS A 147 4.34 8.80 11.10
N GLU A 148 4.24 8.47 12.39
CA GLU A 148 3.31 7.47 12.91
C GLU A 148 2.75 7.89 14.27
N ALA A 149 1.55 7.41 14.56
CA ALA A 149 0.91 7.56 15.86
C ALA A 149 0.16 6.28 16.24
N VAL A 150 0.23 5.92 17.49
CA VAL A 150 -0.59 4.86 18.07
C VAL A 150 -1.96 5.45 18.43
N VAL A 151 -2.99 4.80 17.97
CA VAL A 151 -4.39 5.17 18.23
C VAL A 151 -4.87 4.46 19.49
N ILE A 152 -5.52 5.21 20.39
CA ILE A 152 -6.01 4.70 21.66
C ILE A 152 -7.49 5.05 21.87
N ASP A 153 -8.19 4.18 22.60
CA ASP A 153 -9.55 4.42 23.08
C ASP A 153 -9.59 5.31 24.35
N GLU A 154 -10.79 5.52 24.90
CA GLU A 154 -11.00 6.34 26.11
C GLU A 154 -10.38 5.73 27.36
N TYR A 155 -10.04 4.45 27.33
CA TYR A 155 -9.42 3.73 28.45
C TYR A 155 -7.90 3.69 28.33
N GLY A 156 -7.35 4.22 27.20
CA GLY A 156 -5.92 4.19 26.90
C GLY A 156 -5.45 2.87 26.29
N THR A 157 -6.37 2.02 25.82
CA THR A 157 -6.06 0.76 25.15
C THR A 157 -5.66 1.04 23.70
N LEU A 158 -4.62 0.41 23.19
CA LEU A 158 -4.21 0.48 21.81
C LEU A 158 -5.29 -0.14 20.91
N THR A 159 -5.88 0.66 20.03
CA THR A 159 -6.89 0.26 19.04
C THR A 159 -6.34 0.13 17.64
N GLY A 160 -5.24 0.84 17.32
CA GLY A 160 -4.61 0.79 16.00
C GLY A 160 -3.34 1.61 15.90
N LEU A 161 -2.83 1.68 14.67
CA LEU A 161 -1.70 2.53 14.27
C LEU A 161 -2.13 3.32 13.02
N VAL A 162 -1.77 4.60 12.96
CA VAL A 162 -1.94 5.43 11.77
C VAL A 162 -0.60 6.05 11.38
N THR A 163 -0.29 6.05 10.10
CA THR A 163 0.94 6.62 9.56
C THR A 163 0.65 7.87 8.73
N LEU A 164 1.70 8.66 8.46
CA LEU A 164 1.61 9.77 7.50
C LEU A 164 1.24 9.28 6.10
N HIS A 165 1.67 8.07 5.77
CA HIS A 165 1.38 7.43 4.50
C HIS A 165 -0.13 7.19 4.35
N ASP A 166 -0.78 6.58 5.34
CA ASP A 166 -2.23 6.32 5.36
C ASP A 166 -3.02 7.64 5.16
N VAL A 167 -2.60 8.72 5.82
CA VAL A 167 -3.26 10.04 5.66
C VAL A 167 -3.03 10.63 4.27
N LEU A 168 -1.87 10.41 3.65
CA LEU A 168 -1.59 10.88 2.28
C LEU A 168 -2.36 10.06 1.25
N GLU A 169 -2.55 8.78 1.48
CA GLU A 169 -3.32 7.88 0.64
C GLU A 169 -4.80 8.29 0.57
N GLU A 170 -5.37 8.75 1.69
CA GLU A 170 -6.70 9.36 1.68
C GLU A 170 -6.82 10.59 0.77
N ILE A 171 -5.72 11.30 0.50
CA ILE A 171 -5.71 12.49 -0.37
C ILE A 171 -5.50 12.10 -1.83
N VAL A 172 -4.50 11.26 -2.09
CA VAL A 172 -4.00 10.97 -3.45
C VAL A 172 -4.75 9.79 -4.08
N GLY A 173 -5.41 8.95 -3.26
CA GLY A 173 -5.87 7.62 -3.65
C GLY A 173 -4.71 6.62 -3.60
N ASP A 174 -4.95 5.40 -4.08
CA ASP A 174 -3.95 4.33 -4.06
C ASP A 174 -2.60 4.81 -4.62
N MET A 175 -1.58 4.79 -3.78
CA MET A 175 -0.23 5.19 -4.16
C MET A 175 0.54 3.97 -4.67
N PRO A 176 0.97 3.97 -5.96
CA PRO A 176 1.82 2.90 -6.45
C PRO A 176 3.15 2.90 -5.69
N GLY A 177 3.48 1.79 -5.08
CA GLY A 177 4.76 1.59 -4.41
C GLY A 177 4.71 1.27 -2.92
N ASP A 178 3.53 1.03 -2.36
CA ASP A 178 3.45 0.44 -1.04
C ASP A 178 3.99 -0.99 -1.06
N LYS A 179 4.64 -1.34 0.04
CA LYS A 179 5.22 -2.67 0.19
C LYS A 179 4.17 -3.78 0.20
N GLU A 180 2.90 -3.46 0.41
CA GLU A 180 1.77 -4.36 0.15
C GLU A 180 1.64 -4.63 -1.35
N ASP A 181 1.76 -3.61 -2.22
CA ASP A 181 1.85 -3.80 -3.67
C ASP A 181 3.08 -4.62 -4.07
N MET A 182 4.23 -4.45 -3.37
CA MET A 182 5.41 -5.31 -3.59
C MET A 182 5.24 -6.72 -3.05
N LEU A 183 4.50 -6.93 -1.94
CA LEU A 183 4.15 -8.25 -1.43
C LEU A 183 3.02 -8.89 -2.24
N GLU A 184 2.03 -8.11 -2.67
CA GLU A 184 1.03 -8.55 -3.65
C GLU A 184 1.69 -8.81 -5.00
N ALA A 185 2.65 -7.98 -5.45
CA ALA A 185 3.44 -8.26 -6.63
C ALA A 185 4.31 -9.52 -6.46
N GLN A 186 4.90 -9.76 -5.29
CA GLN A 186 5.59 -11.02 -4.98
C GLN A 186 4.62 -12.21 -4.87
N ASN A 187 3.39 -11.99 -4.38
CA ASN A 187 2.33 -13.01 -4.40
C ASN A 187 1.77 -13.23 -5.81
N LYS A 188 1.78 -12.19 -6.68
CA LYS A 188 1.40 -12.33 -8.09
C LYS A 188 2.37 -13.23 -8.89
N PHE A 189 3.64 -13.33 -8.46
CA PHE A 189 4.71 -14.11 -9.10
C PHE A 189 5.26 -15.17 -8.14
N ILE A 190 4.59 -16.29 -8.00
CA ILE A 190 5.04 -17.38 -7.13
C ILE A 190 6.01 -18.28 -7.89
N ARG A 191 7.31 -18.20 -7.56
CA ARG A 191 8.32 -19.05 -8.19
C ARG A 191 8.09 -20.52 -7.85
N ARG A 192 7.98 -21.38 -8.85
CA ARG A 192 7.77 -22.82 -8.72
C ARG A 192 9.04 -23.63 -8.93
N THR A 193 9.86 -23.26 -9.91
CA THR A 193 11.16 -23.86 -10.20
C THR A 193 12.16 -22.76 -10.55
N GLU A 194 13.38 -23.11 -10.94
CA GLU A 194 14.38 -22.12 -11.37
C GLU A 194 13.88 -21.24 -12.55
N ASN A 195 13.08 -21.82 -13.47
CA ASN A 195 12.65 -21.18 -14.69
C ASN A 195 11.12 -21.15 -14.83
N SER A 196 10.35 -21.30 -13.76
CA SER A 196 8.89 -21.23 -13.83
C SER A 196 8.25 -20.50 -12.65
N TRP A 197 7.20 -19.73 -12.96
CA TRP A 197 6.44 -18.91 -12.00
C TRP A 197 4.95 -19.12 -12.22
N LEU A 198 4.21 -19.27 -11.13
CA LEU A 198 2.76 -19.15 -11.17
C LEU A 198 2.43 -17.66 -11.02
N VAL A 199 1.74 -17.12 -12.02
CA VAL A 199 1.41 -15.68 -12.11
C VAL A 199 -0.09 -15.50 -12.14
N GLU A 200 -0.60 -14.50 -11.42
CA GLU A 200 -2.02 -14.16 -11.48
C GLU A 200 -2.39 -13.52 -12.81
N GLY A 201 -3.54 -13.91 -13.37
CA GLY A 201 -4.03 -13.40 -14.66
C GLY A 201 -4.37 -11.89 -14.61
N LEU A 202 -4.64 -11.33 -13.44
CA LEU A 202 -4.88 -9.90 -13.22
C LEU A 202 -3.58 -9.09 -13.10
N CYS A 203 -2.40 -9.72 -13.04
CA CYS A 203 -1.13 -9.03 -13.13
C CYS A 203 -1.12 -8.11 -14.36
N THR A 204 -0.79 -6.83 -14.19
CA THR A 204 -0.74 -5.90 -15.33
C THR A 204 0.42 -6.23 -16.25
N ILE A 205 0.33 -5.85 -17.52
CA ILE A 205 1.42 -6.06 -18.49
C ILE A 205 2.67 -5.31 -18.08
N ASP A 206 2.53 -4.12 -17.52
CA ASP A 206 3.67 -3.33 -17.03
C ASP A 206 4.40 -4.07 -15.90
N GLU A 207 3.67 -4.62 -14.91
CA GLU A 207 4.25 -5.44 -13.83
C GLU A 207 4.94 -6.70 -14.37
N PHE A 208 4.33 -7.37 -15.36
CA PHE A 208 4.91 -8.54 -16.00
C PHE A 208 6.21 -8.20 -16.72
N ARG A 209 6.21 -7.12 -17.51
CA ARG A 209 7.41 -6.63 -18.22
C ARG A 209 8.53 -6.24 -17.26
N GLU A 210 8.20 -5.52 -16.20
CA GLU A 210 9.16 -5.10 -15.17
C GLU A 210 9.80 -6.31 -14.48
N TYR A 211 8.99 -7.28 -14.05
CA TYR A 211 9.46 -8.48 -13.35
C TYR A 211 10.41 -9.33 -14.20
N PHE A 212 10.10 -9.50 -15.48
CA PHE A 212 10.90 -10.31 -16.43
C PHE A 212 11.90 -9.47 -17.25
N HIS A 213 12.04 -8.19 -16.98
CA HIS A 213 12.94 -7.25 -17.67
C HIS A 213 12.74 -7.25 -19.21
N ILE A 214 11.47 -7.15 -19.65
CA ILE A 214 11.10 -7.11 -21.05
C ILE A 214 11.06 -5.66 -21.51
N GLU A 215 12.03 -5.25 -22.34
CA GLU A 215 12.09 -3.87 -22.86
C GLU A 215 11.22 -3.68 -24.13
N GLU A 216 10.92 -4.74 -24.85
CA GLU A 216 10.17 -4.70 -26.08
C GLU A 216 8.66 -4.61 -25.82
N GLU A 217 7.94 -3.88 -26.69
CA GLU A 217 6.47 -3.87 -26.68
C GLU A 217 5.91 -5.23 -27.08
N LEU A 218 4.87 -5.66 -26.38
CA LEU A 218 4.17 -6.91 -26.70
C LEU A 218 3.14 -6.67 -27.81
N PRO A 219 2.83 -7.69 -28.64
CA PRO A 219 1.83 -7.56 -29.72
C PRO A 219 0.46 -7.15 -29.17
N GLY A 220 -0.13 -6.09 -29.73
CA GLY A 220 -1.43 -5.54 -29.33
C GLY A 220 -1.36 -4.56 -28.15
N GLU A 221 -0.18 -4.31 -27.58
CA GLU A 221 0.01 -3.37 -26.48
C GLU A 221 -0.19 -1.91 -26.94
N ALA A 222 0.36 -1.55 -28.09
CA ALA A 222 0.23 -0.21 -28.68
C ALA A 222 -1.23 0.13 -29.08
N GLU A 223 -2.05 -0.85 -29.36
CA GLU A 223 -3.48 -0.72 -29.69
C GLU A 223 -4.38 -0.74 -28.45
N ASP A 224 -3.81 -0.92 -27.25
CA ASP A 224 -4.54 -1.05 -25.96
C ASP A 224 -5.55 -2.23 -25.95
N ASP A 225 -5.23 -3.32 -26.65
CA ASP A 225 -6.11 -4.49 -26.80
C ASP A 225 -6.27 -5.27 -25.47
N TYR A 226 -5.34 -5.11 -24.53
CA TYR A 226 -5.36 -5.74 -23.21
C TYR A 226 -4.53 -4.91 -22.22
N LYS A 227 -4.78 -5.12 -20.91
CA LYS A 227 -4.05 -4.46 -19.82
C LYS A 227 -3.41 -5.42 -18.82
N THR A 228 -3.80 -6.71 -18.88
CA THR A 228 -3.37 -7.74 -17.93
C THR A 228 -2.76 -8.93 -18.64
N LEU A 229 -1.99 -9.74 -17.92
CA LEU A 229 -1.41 -10.98 -18.43
C LEU A 229 -2.48 -11.94 -18.96
N GLY A 230 -3.58 -12.11 -18.23
CA GLY A 230 -4.71 -12.93 -18.69
C GLY A 230 -5.35 -12.40 -19.97
N GLY A 231 -5.42 -11.07 -20.12
CA GLY A 231 -5.85 -10.41 -21.36
C GLY A 231 -4.88 -10.66 -22.51
N PHE A 232 -3.58 -10.52 -22.28
CA PHE A 232 -2.53 -10.80 -23.27
C PHE A 232 -2.58 -12.25 -23.76
N ILE A 233 -2.74 -13.22 -22.84
CA ILE A 233 -2.87 -14.64 -23.20
C ILE A 233 -4.13 -14.88 -24.02
N THR A 234 -5.25 -14.27 -23.63
CA THR A 234 -6.49 -14.33 -24.40
C THR A 234 -6.32 -13.74 -25.80
N TYR A 235 -5.59 -12.64 -25.92
CA TYR A 235 -5.23 -12.02 -27.20
C TYR A 235 -4.41 -12.97 -28.08
N LEU A 236 -3.38 -13.61 -27.52
CA LEU A 236 -2.54 -14.57 -28.25
C LEU A 236 -3.34 -15.80 -28.75
N PHE A 237 -4.28 -16.30 -27.96
CA PHE A 237 -5.15 -17.41 -28.38
C PHE A 237 -6.23 -16.97 -29.35
N GLY A 238 -6.66 -15.70 -29.32
CA GLY A 238 -7.82 -15.21 -30.09
C GLY A 238 -9.18 -15.65 -29.50
N TYR A 239 -9.19 -16.34 -28.36
CA TYR A 239 -10.37 -16.77 -27.60
C TYR A 239 -9.98 -16.95 -26.13
N ILE A 240 -10.96 -17.10 -25.23
CA ILE A 240 -10.69 -17.38 -23.81
C ILE A 240 -10.24 -18.84 -23.69
N PRO A 241 -8.96 -19.10 -23.34
CA PRO A 241 -8.42 -20.46 -23.26
C PRO A 241 -9.00 -21.22 -22.08
N LYS A 242 -8.88 -22.55 -22.12
CA LYS A 242 -9.25 -23.44 -21.02
C LYS A 242 -8.02 -23.82 -20.20
N GLU A 243 -8.26 -24.34 -19.01
CA GLU A 243 -7.20 -24.94 -18.19
C GLU A 243 -6.38 -25.96 -19.00
N THR A 244 -5.08 -25.99 -18.74
CA THR A 244 -4.05 -26.83 -19.39
C THR A 244 -3.68 -26.45 -20.83
N GLU A 245 -4.35 -25.47 -21.44
CA GLU A 245 -3.92 -24.95 -22.76
C GLU A 245 -2.62 -24.16 -22.62
N LYS A 246 -1.75 -24.31 -23.62
CA LYS A 246 -0.42 -23.69 -23.63
C LYS A 246 -0.21 -22.90 -24.90
N ILE A 247 0.46 -21.77 -24.74
CA ILE A 247 0.91 -20.93 -25.85
C ILE A 247 2.32 -20.42 -25.58
N SER A 248 3.14 -20.33 -26.62
CA SER A 248 4.50 -19.78 -26.48
C SER A 248 4.61 -18.44 -27.19
N PHE A 249 5.28 -17.49 -26.56
CA PHE A 249 5.62 -16.21 -27.14
C PHE A 249 7.03 -15.78 -26.67
N GLY A 250 7.91 -15.48 -27.64
CA GLY A 250 9.31 -15.19 -27.35
C GLY A 250 9.96 -16.35 -26.59
N ARG A 251 10.64 -16.01 -25.49
CA ARG A 251 11.28 -16.98 -24.59
C ARG A 251 10.31 -17.61 -23.59
N PHE A 252 9.06 -17.17 -23.54
CA PHE A 252 8.08 -17.63 -22.55
C PHE A 252 7.10 -18.66 -23.11
N THR A 253 6.75 -19.63 -22.28
CA THR A 253 5.62 -20.53 -22.49
C THR A 253 4.62 -20.32 -21.37
N PHE A 254 3.40 -20.02 -21.74
CA PHE A 254 2.27 -19.78 -20.84
C PHE A 254 1.36 -21.00 -20.82
N GLU A 255 1.12 -21.58 -19.66
CA GLU A 255 0.15 -22.64 -19.43
C GLU A 255 -0.97 -22.10 -18.52
N VAL A 256 -2.20 -22.16 -18.97
CA VAL A 256 -3.36 -21.73 -18.18
C VAL A 256 -3.62 -22.76 -17.08
N MET A 257 -3.47 -22.33 -15.83
CA MET A 257 -3.62 -23.19 -14.65
C MET A 257 -5.00 -23.13 -14.02
N ASP A 258 -5.63 -21.95 -14.12
CA ASP A 258 -6.98 -21.71 -13.59
C ASP A 258 -7.68 -20.67 -14.44
N CYS A 259 -8.96 -20.90 -14.70
CA CYS A 259 -9.79 -20.06 -15.56
C CYS A 259 -11.22 -20.05 -15.07
N ASP A 260 -11.75 -18.89 -14.72
CA ASP A 260 -13.18 -18.73 -14.57
C ASP A 260 -13.82 -18.56 -15.99
N ASN A 261 -15.14 -18.73 -16.08
CA ASN A 261 -15.86 -18.78 -17.37
C ASN A 261 -15.66 -17.55 -18.28
N ARG A 262 -14.92 -16.54 -17.86
CA ARG A 262 -14.77 -15.26 -18.57
C ARG A 262 -13.34 -14.72 -18.64
N ARG A 263 -12.41 -15.26 -17.84
CA ARG A 263 -11.03 -14.78 -17.79
C ARG A 263 -10.05 -15.87 -17.33
N VAL A 264 -8.79 -15.66 -17.64
CA VAL A 264 -7.67 -16.44 -17.12
C VAL A 264 -7.31 -15.92 -15.74
N ASP A 265 -7.39 -16.77 -14.69
CA ASP A 265 -7.11 -16.38 -13.31
C ASP A 265 -5.67 -16.69 -12.90
N LYS A 266 -5.10 -17.83 -13.34
CA LYS A 266 -3.72 -18.20 -13.01
C LYS A 266 -3.01 -18.82 -14.21
N VAL A 267 -1.75 -18.43 -14.36
CA VAL A 267 -0.89 -18.85 -15.47
C VAL A 267 0.44 -19.36 -14.94
N LEU A 268 0.86 -20.53 -15.39
CA LEU A 268 2.24 -20.96 -15.22
C LEU A 268 3.08 -20.40 -16.37
N VAL A 269 3.95 -19.47 -16.05
CA VAL A 269 4.93 -18.91 -16.98
C VAL A 269 6.22 -19.69 -16.85
N THR A 270 6.71 -20.24 -17.95
CA THR A 270 8.01 -20.93 -18.01
C THR A 270 8.92 -20.18 -18.96
N GLU A 271 10.11 -19.82 -18.51
CA GLU A 271 11.15 -19.20 -19.33
C GLU A 271 12.04 -20.29 -19.92
N GLY A 272 12.11 -20.36 -21.25
CA GLY A 272 12.97 -21.28 -21.98
C GLY A 272 14.39 -20.76 -22.05
N GLU A 273 15.38 -21.66 -22.17
CA GLU A 273 16.74 -21.30 -22.58
C GLU A 273 16.69 -20.76 -24.04
N GLU A 274 17.43 -19.66 -24.32
CA GLU A 274 17.61 -19.13 -25.68
C GLU A 274 18.29 -20.14 -26.62
#